data_4f2f3b6688e82be3509a687413191a88
#
_entry.id   4f2f3b6688e82be3509a687413191a88
#
_cell.length_a   1.000
_cell.length_b   1.000
_cell.length_c   1.000
_cell.angle_alpha   90.00
_cell.angle_beta   90.00
_cell.angle_gamma   90.00
#
_symmetry.space_group_name_H-M   'P 1'
#
loop_
_entity.id
_entity.type
_entity.pdbx_description
1 polymer ?
#
loop_
_entity_poly.entity_id
_entity_poly.type
_entity_poly.pdbx_seq_one_letter_code
_entity_poly.pdbx_strand_id
1 'polypeptide(L)'
;MTRRLLALLLAFTAGAIVGHVSIPSVLSSMGARFAPGVVLAQAHKPLMITHLYTGPDNQTHAEEIEMKFTPGSPAEVSKMVPISSAELHRTAGGSVDDWHRAPRRQYVITLSGHGEVEVAGGKKISMGPGHIDFVEDTTGKGHITRVLGTDDRVTLQLPLADQSGK
;
A
#
# COMPACT_ATOMS: atom_id res chain seq x y z
N MET A 1 -24.94 56.80 10.91
CA MET A 1 -25.98 56.08 11.71
C MET A 1 -25.25 55.05 12.56
N THR A 2 -25.09 55.38 13.80
CA THR A 2 -24.34 54.68 14.86
C THR A 2 -25.26 53.67 15.55
N ARG A 3 -24.84 52.40 15.62
CA ARG A 3 -25.45 51.41 16.53
C ARG A 3 -24.41 50.90 17.51
N ARG A 4 -24.65 51.24 18.76
CA ARG A 4 -23.86 50.93 19.96
C ARG A 4 -24.05 49.46 20.34
N LEU A 5 -22.92 48.73 20.59
CA LEU A 5 -22.93 47.45 21.29
C LEU A 5 -23.07 47.70 22.79
N LEU A 6 -24.00 47.00 23.39
CA LEU A 6 -24.22 46.97 24.83
C LEU A 6 -23.52 45.69 25.36
N ALA A 7 -22.47 45.86 26.17
CA ALA A 7 -21.81 44.77 26.87
C ALA A 7 -22.49 44.55 28.23
N LEU A 8 -22.96 43.34 28.49
CA LEU A 8 -23.53 42.91 29.76
C LEU A 8 -22.42 42.20 30.56
N LEU A 9 -21.98 42.85 31.68
CA LEU A 9 -21.10 42.23 32.69
C LEU A 9 -22.00 41.52 33.71
N LEU A 10 -21.85 40.22 33.84
CA LEU A 10 -22.38 39.41 34.94
C LEU A 10 -21.23 39.13 35.93
N ALA A 11 -21.30 39.73 37.09
CA ALA A 11 -20.43 39.43 38.21
C ALA A 11 -20.98 38.23 39.00
N PHE A 12 -20.20 37.16 39.09
CA PHE A 12 -20.48 36.05 39.99
C PHE A 12 -19.57 36.15 41.22
N THR A 13 -20.20 36.31 42.37
CA THR A 13 -19.54 36.29 43.67
C THR A 13 -19.22 34.86 44.10
N ALA A 14 -17.97 34.61 44.38
CA ALA A 14 -17.48 33.31 44.86
C ALA A 14 -17.75 33.24 46.38
N GLY A 15 -18.52 32.26 46.81
CA GLY A 15 -18.62 31.83 48.19
C GLY A 15 -17.62 30.69 48.43
N ALA A 16 -16.60 30.93 49.24
CA ALA A 16 -15.64 29.93 49.67
C ALA A 16 -16.22 29.09 50.82
N ILE A 17 -16.46 27.81 50.60
CA ILE A 17 -16.67 26.82 51.66
C ILE A 17 -15.41 26.00 51.78
N VAL A 18 -14.65 26.24 52.89
CA VAL A 18 -13.46 25.45 53.27
C VAL A 18 -13.91 24.18 53.96
N GLY A 19 -14.06 23.10 53.23
CA GLY A 19 -14.24 21.77 53.78
C GLY A 19 -12.90 21.06 53.88
N HIS A 20 -12.40 20.87 55.14
CA HIS A 20 -11.24 20.03 55.39
C HIS A 20 -11.63 18.56 55.17
N VAL A 21 -11.22 17.98 54.05
CA VAL A 21 -11.26 16.54 53.83
C VAL A 21 -9.86 15.99 54.14
N SER A 22 -9.71 15.32 55.25
CA SER A 22 -8.52 14.55 55.59
C SER A 22 -8.44 13.32 54.68
N ILE A 23 -7.50 13.30 53.75
CA ILE A 23 -7.21 12.13 52.90
C ILE A 23 -6.20 11.26 53.69
N PRO A 24 -6.52 10.00 54.00
CA PRO A 24 -5.52 9.11 54.60
C PRO A 24 -4.47 8.78 53.51
N SER A 25 -3.22 9.14 53.78
CA SER A 25 -2.05 8.79 52.99
C SER A 25 -1.76 7.29 53.15
N VAL A 26 -2.31 6.49 52.23
CA VAL A 26 -1.81 5.13 52.01
C VAL A 26 -0.99 5.18 50.72
N LEU A 27 0.25 5.67 50.83
CA LEU A 27 1.27 5.42 49.84
C LEU A 27 1.77 3.99 50.07
N SER A 28 1.05 3.02 49.54
CA SER A 28 1.61 1.69 49.37
C SER A 28 2.41 1.72 48.05
N SER A 29 3.74 1.74 48.21
CA SER A 29 4.70 1.65 47.13
C SER A 29 4.62 0.27 46.47
N MET A 30 3.65 0.07 45.61
CA MET A 30 3.74 -1.01 44.62
C MET A 30 4.65 -0.51 43.51
N GLY A 31 5.94 -0.80 43.63
CA GLY A 31 6.89 -0.72 42.53
C GLY A 31 6.37 -1.59 41.40
N ALA A 32 5.72 -0.96 40.44
CA ALA A 32 5.42 -1.61 39.18
C ALA A 32 6.77 -1.99 38.53
N ARG A 33 7.22 -3.22 38.78
CA ARG A 33 8.26 -3.82 37.95
C ARG A 33 7.66 -3.92 36.56
N PHE A 34 8.01 -2.97 35.70
CA PHE A 34 7.79 -3.16 34.26
C PHE A 34 8.59 -4.41 33.89
N ALA A 35 7.91 -5.53 33.75
CA ALA A 35 8.48 -6.66 33.07
C ALA A 35 8.94 -6.13 31.69
N PRO A 36 10.13 -6.51 31.20
CA PRO A 36 10.54 -6.15 29.85
C PRO A 36 9.39 -6.55 28.94
N GLY A 37 8.73 -5.54 28.32
CA GLY A 37 7.55 -5.76 27.54
C GLY A 37 7.88 -6.76 26.44
N VAL A 38 7.19 -7.90 26.47
CA VAL A 38 7.12 -8.74 25.30
C VAL A 38 6.45 -7.85 24.25
N VAL A 39 7.27 -7.27 23.36
CA VAL A 39 6.77 -6.63 22.15
C VAL A 39 6.13 -7.77 21.37
N LEU A 40 4.80 -7.90 21.53
CA LEU A 40 4.04 -8.79 20.67
C LEU A 40 4.33 -8.33 19.24
N ALA A 41 5.00 -9.18 18.48
CA ALA A 41 5.24 -8.91 17.07
C ALA A 41 3.90 -8.55 16.44
N GLN A 42 3.78 -7.31 15.98
CA GLN A 42 2.55 -6.83 15.36
C GLN A 42 2.36 -7.67 14.09
N ALA A 43 1.26 -8.43 14.04
CA ALA A 43 0.94 -9.22 12.85
C ALA A 43 0.70 -8.25 11.70
N HIS A 44 1.65 -8.16 10.77
CA HIS A 44 1.51 -7.35 9.58
C HIS A 44 0.55 -8.02 8.59
N LYS A 45 -0.27 -7.21 7.93
CA LYS A 45 -1.08 -7.70 6.81
C LYS A 45 -0.14 -8.18 5.70
N PRO A 46 -0.31 -9.38 5.15
CA PRO A 46 0.49 -9.85 4.03
C PRO A 46 0.46 -8.85 2.86
N LEU A 47 1.61 -8.59 2.26
CA LEU A 47 1.70 -7.86 1.01
C LEU A 47 1.51 -8.84 -0.14
N MET A 48 0.38 -8.74 -0.82
CA MET A 48 0.08 -9.53 -2.01
C MET A 48 0.47 -8.74 -3.25
N ILE A 49 1.03 -9.42 -4.24
CA ILE A 49 1.33 -8.87 -5.57
C ILE A 49 0.72 -9.77 -6.64
N THR A 50 0.33 -9.19 -7.76
CA THR A 50 -0.20 -9.96 -8.90
C THR A 50 0.95 -10.54 -9.72
N HIS A 51 0.93 -11.84 -9.96
CA HIS A 51 1.86 -12.54 -10.85
C HIS A 51 1.17 -12.87 -12.16
N LEU A 52 1.68 -12.34 -13.27
CA LEU A 52 1.25 -12.65 -14.63
C LEU A 52 2.27 -13.59 -15.27
N TYR A 53 1.81 -14.74 -15.74
CA TYR A 53 2.70 -15.75 -16.33
C TYR A 53 2.02 -16.51 -17.47
N THR A 54 2.81 -17.08 -18.38
CA THR A 54 2.31 -17.95 -19.44
C THR A 54 2.17 -19.36 -18.92
N GLY A 55 0.95 -19.90 -18.93
CA GLY A 55 0.66 -21.29 -18.56
C GLY A 55 1.00 -22.30 -19.66
N PRO A 56 0.89 -23.61 -19.34
CA PRO A 56 1.16 -24.69 -20.32
C PRO A 56 0.18 -24.72 -21.49
N ASP A 57 -0.96 -24.05 -21.36
CA ASP A 57 -1.98 -23.84 -22.38
C ASP A 57 -1.66 -22.68 -23.33
N ASN A 58 -0.47 -22.09 -23.18
CA ASN A 58 -0.02 -20.93 -23.96
C ASN A 58 -0.88 -19.67 -23.77
N GLN A 59 -1.57 -19.56 -22.61
CA GLN A 59 -2.36 -18.41 -22.22
C GLN A 59 -1.71 -17.70 -21.04
N THR A 60 -1.96 -16.39 -20.93
CA THR A 60 -1.57 -15.65 -19.72
C THR A 60 -2.56 -15.89 -18.61
N HIS A 61 -2.05 -16.27 -17.46
CA HIS A 61 -2.77 -16.42 -16.20
C HIS A 61 -2.34 -15.36 -15.20
N ALA A 62 -3.18 -15.14 -14.18
CA ALA A 62 -2.89 -14.24 -13.08
C ALA A 62 -3.21 -14.92 -11.75
N GLU A 63 -2.26 -14.84 -10.81
CA GLU A 63 -2.40 -15.29 -9.44
C GLU A 63 -1.89 -14.23 -8.46
N GLU A 64 -2.38 -14.28 -7.22
CA GLU A 64 -1.86 -13.45 -6.14
C GLU A 64 -0.77 -14.22 -5.41
N ILE A 65 0.43 -13.65 -5.31
CA ILE A 65 1.54 -14.22 -4.55
C ILE A 65 1.89 -13.33 -3.37
N GLU A 66 2.19 -13.94 -2.23
CA GLU A 66 2.58 -13.24 -1.03
C GLU A 66 4.07 -12.91 -1.04
N MET A 67 4.40 -11.63 -0.89
CA MET A 67 5.79 -11.21 -0.68
C MET A 67 6.26 -11.62 0.70
N LYS A 68 7.32 -12.41 0.75
CA LYS A 68 7.93 -12.85 2.00
C LYS A 68 8.95 -11.83 2.49
N PHE A 69 8.83 -11.50 3.77
CA PHE A 69 9.75 -10.61 4.46
C PHE A 69 10.58 -11.39 5.49
N THR A 70 11.83 -11.01 5.63
CA THR A 70 12.71 -11.48 6.70
C THR A 70 12.70 -10.45 7.81
N PRO A 71 12.45 -10.86 9.07
CA PRO A 71 12.50 -9.95 10.20
C PRO A 71 13.83 -9.18 10.28
N GLY A 72 13.75 -7.89 10.57
CA GLY A 72 14.89 -7.00 10.70
C GLY A 72 14.58 -5.85 11.65
N SER A 73 15.56 -5.01 11.94
CA SER A 73 15.39 -3.81 12.75
C SER A 73 16.15 -2.67 12.07
N PRO A 74 15.51 -1.53 11.78
CA PRO A 74 14.13 -1.13 12.12
C PRO A 74 13.04 -1.64 11.18
N ALA A 75 13.36 -2.37 10.12
CA ALA A 75 12.40 -2.79 9.10
C ALA A 75 12.56 -4.27 8.73
N GLU A 76 11.46 -4.91 8.39
CA GLU A 76 11.47 -6.19 7.69
C GLU A 76 11.81 -5.97 6.21
N VAL A 77 12.59 -6.87 5.61
CA VAL A 77 13.02 -6.74 4.22
C VAL A 77 12.70 -7.99 3.42
N SER A 78 12.27 -7.80 2.17
CA SER A 78 12.11 -8.91 1.24
C SER A 78 13.46 -9.37 0.71
N LYS A 79 13.50 -10.55 0.07
CA LYS A 79 14.67 -10.97 -0.69
C LYS A 79 14.99 -9.92 -1.77
N MET A 80 16.27 -9.55 -1.87
CA MET A 80 16.75 -8.67 -2.93
C MET A 80 16.56 -9.34 -4.30
N VAL A 81 15.98 -8.58 -5.23
CA VAL A 81 15.80 -9.00 -6.63
C VAL A 81 16.69 -8.12 -7.51
N PRO A 82 17.69 -8.68 -8.21
CA PRO A 82 18.52 -7.90 -9.13
C PRO A 82 17.68 -7.36 -10.30
N ILE A 83 17.77 -6.06 -10.55
CA ILE A 83 17.16 -5.39 -11.70
C ILE A 83 18.25 -4.86 -12.64
N SER A 84 17.94 -4.77 -13.94
CA SER A 84 18.86 -4.22 -14.95
C SER A 84 18.74 -2.71 -15.10
N SER A 85 17.53 -2.16 -14.89
CA SER A 85 17.21 -0.73 -15.06
C SER A 85 15.96 -0.36 -14.29
N ALA A 86 15.61 0.93 -14.32
CA ALA A 86 14.34 1.45 -13.85
C ALA A 86 13.81 2.46 -14.87
N GLU A 87 12.53 2.40 -15.23
CA GLU A 87 11.88 3.28 -16.19
C GLU A 87 10.55 3.78 -15.65
N LEU A 88 10.25 5.06 -15.88
CA LEU A 88 8.94 5.63 -15.65
C LEU A 88 8.16 5.66 -16.96
N HIS A 89 6.97 5.06 -16.95
CA HIS A 89 6.03 5.10 -18.07
C HIS A 89 4.83 5.95 -17.69
N ARG A 90 4.38 6.79 -18.64
CA ARG A 90 3.14 7.55 -18.53
C ARG A 90 2.24 7.16 -19.71
N THR A 91 1.05 6.67 -19.39
CA THR A 91 0.06 6.24 -20.39
C THR A 91 -1.22 7.04 -20.20
N ALA A 92 -1.72 7.64 -21.26
CA ALA A 92 -2.90 8.50 -21.22
C ALA A 92 -4.16 7.77 -20.74
N GLY A 93 -5.03 8.49 -20.04
CA GLY A 93 -6.33 7.99 -19.63
C GLY A 93 -7.16 7.50 -20.83
N GLY A 94 -7.88 6.40 -20.65
CA GLY A 94 -8.67 5.76 -21.69
C GLY A 94 -7.89 4.93 -22.71
N SER A 95 -6.55 4.87 -22.63
CA SER A 95 -5.72 4.04 -23.52
C SER A 95 -6.00 2.55 -23.34
N VAL A 96 -5.94 1.82 -24.43
CA VAL A 96 -6.04 0.37 -24.47
C VAL A 96 -4.85 -0.17 -25.26
N ASP A 97 -4.08 -1.04 -24.62
CA ASP A 97 -3.09 -1.88 -25.28
C ASP A 97 -3.68 -3.28 -25.39
N ASP A 98 -4.09 -3.64 -26.61
CA ASP A 98 -4.78 -4.90 -26.90
C ASP A 98 -3.85 -6.09 -26.70
N TRP A 99 -4.28 -7.31 -26.97
CA TRP A 99 -3.53 -8.53 -26.71
C TRP A 99 -2.05 -8.40 -27.07
N HIS A 100 -1.22 -8.30 -26.04
CA HIS A 100 0.23 -8.19 -26.15
C HIS A 100 0.92 -8.98 -25.05
N ARG A 101 2.16 -9.37 -25.30
CA ARG A 101 3.02 -10.05 -24.33
C ARG A 101 3.86 -9.03 -23.59
N ALA A 102 4.23 -9.35 -22.37
CA ALA A 102 5.26 -8.57 -21.70
C ALA A 102 6.54 -8.56 -22.55
N PRO A 103 7.17 -7.39 -22.77
CA PRO A 103 8.40 -7.32 -23.56
C PRO A 103 9.56 -7.99 -22.85
N ARG A 104 9.45 -8.17 -21.54
CA ARG A 104 10.50 -8.69 -20.65
C ARG A 104 9.91 -9.06 -19.29
N ARG A 105 10.63 -9.89 -18.54
CA ARG A 105 10.32 -10.17 -17.13
C ARG A 105 10.62 -8.93 -16.29
N GLN A 106 9.64 -8.44 -15.55
CA GLN A 106 9.78 -7.19 -14.80
C GLN A 106 8.77 -7.06 -13.68
N TYR A 107 9.05 -6.17 -12.72
CA TYR A 107 8.01 -5.62 -11.87
C TYR A 107 7.44 -4.36 -12.50
N VAL A 108 6.13 -4.18 -12.36
CA VAL A 108 5.41 -2.95 -12.74
C VAL A 108 4.66 -2.44 -11.52
N ILE A 109 5.00 -1.23 -11.07
CA ILE A 109 4.39 -0.63 -9.89
C ILE A 109 3.57 0.57 -10.34
N THR A 110 2.27 0.57 -10.05
CA THR A 110 1.40 1.71 -10.33
C THR A 110 1.65 2.79 -9.28
N LEU A 111 2.11 3.97 -9.71
CA LEU A 111 2.38 5.13 -8.85
C LEU A 111 1.17 6.05 -8.77
N SER A 112 0.48 6.28 -9.90
CA SER A 112 -0.74 7.09 -9.97
C SER A 112 -1.63 6.64 -11.11
N GLY A 113 -2.89 7.10 -11.10
CA GLY A 113 -3.91 6.67 -12.06
C GLY A 113 -4.39 5.24 -11.76
N HIS A 114 -5.24 4.72 -12.62
CA HIS A 114 -5.82 3.39 -12.49
C HIS A 114 -5.75 2.63 -13.82
N GLY A 115 -5.52 1.35 -13.73
CA GLY A 115 -5.54 0.45 -14.87
C GLY A 115 -6.30 -0.83 -14.59
N GLU A 116 -6.47 -1.62 -15.62
CA GLU A 116 -7.03 -2.97 -15.59
C GLU A 116 -6.21 -3.84 -16.51
N VAL A 117 -5.80 -5.01 -16.05
CA VAL A 117 -5.26 -6.06 -16.92
C VAL A 117 -6.32 -7.15 -17.10
N GLU A 118 -6.50 -7.62 -18.33
CA GLU A 118 -7.37 -8.74 -18.66
C GLU A 118 -6.54 -9.90 -19.20
N VAL A 119 -6.68 -11.07 -18.58
CA VAL A 119 -5.98 -12.30 -18.96
C VAL A 119 -6.96 -13.32 -19.55
N ALA A 120 -6.47 -14.51 -19.88
CA ALA A 120 -7.26 -15.59 -20.43
C ALA A 120 -8.52 -15.87 -19.58
N GLY A 121 -9.61 -16.24 -20.27
CA GLY A 121 -10.90 -16.47 -19.64
C GLY A 121 -11.65 -15.20 -19.24
N GLY A 122 -11.13 -14.00 -19.59
CA GLY A 122 -11.77 -12.71 -19.28
C GLY A 122 -11.60 -12.28 -17.83
N LYS A 123 -10.70 -12.90 -17.06
CA LYS A 123 -10.38 -12.46 -15.70
C LYS A 123 -9.73 -11.09 -15.74
N LYS A 124 -10.25 -10.15 -14.97
CA LYS A 124 -9.80 -8.77 -14.88
C LYS A 124 -9.23 -8.49 -13.52
N ILE A 125 -8.09 -7.79 -13.49
CA ILE A 125 -7.39 -7.37 -12.29
C ILE A 125 -7.27 -5.85 -12.32
N SER A 126 -7.70 -5.18 -11.25
CA SER A 126 -7.62 -3.73 -11.12
C SER A 126 -6.26 -3.32 -10.55
N MET A 127 -5.65 -2.29 -11.14
CA MET A 127 -4.32 -1.79 -10.80
C MET A 127 -4.42 -0.32 -10.40
N GLY A 128 -4.53 -0.06 -9.10
CA GLY A 128 -4.49 1.30 -8.53
C GLY A 128 -3.10 1.67 -7.99
N PRO A 129 -2.94 2.88 -7.43
CA PRO A 129 -1.69 3.30 -6.80
C PRO A 129 -1.23 2.33 -5.70
N GLY A 130 0.04 1.93 -5.75
CA GLY A 130 0.63 0.93 -4.86
C GLY A 130 0.44 -0.53 -5.30
N HIS A 131 -0.35 -0.79 -6.36
CA HIS A 131 -0.43 -2.13 -6.95
C HIS A 131 0.88 -2.52 -7.59
N ILE A 132 1.30 -3.77 -7.35
CA ILE A 132 2.54 -4.34 -7.88
C ILE A 132 2.19 -5.56 -8.71
N ASP A 133 2.60 -5.53 -9.98
CA ASP A 133 2.56 -6.68 -10.87
C ASP A 133 3.98 -7.26 -11.01
N PHE A 134 4.11 -8.57 -10.91
CA PHE A 134 5.27 -9.32 -11.36
C PHE A 134 4.91 -9.97 -12.69
N VAL A 135 5.50 -9.48 -13.77
CA VAL A 135 5.08 -9.81 -15.14
C VAL A 135 6.12 -10.70 -15.80
N GLU A 136 5.72 -11.93 -16.12
CA GLU A 136 6.56 -12.96 -16.73
C GLU A 136 5.93 -13.61 -17.97
N ASP A 137 4.79 -13.11 -18.45
CA ASP A 137 4.10 -13.61 -19.65
C ASP A 137 4.74 -13.11 -20.94
N THR A 138 6.03 -13.40 -21.10
CA THR A 138 6.85 -13.01 -22.24
C THR A 138 6.60 -13.87 -23.50
N THR A 139 5.79 -14.89 -23.37
CA THR A 139 5.38 -15.83 -24.43
C THR A 139 3.86 -15.95 -24.49
N GLY A 140 3.36 -16.80 -25.37
CA GLY A 140 1.94 -17.11 -25.47
C GLY A 140 1.10 -15.97 -26.04
N LYS A 141 -0.18 -15.92 -25.63
CA LYS A 141 -1.15 -14.93 -26.14
C LYS A 141 -0.95 -13.55 -25.53
N GLY A 142 -0.44 -13.47 -24.28
CA GLY A 142 -0.34 -12.23 -23.56
C GLY A 142 -1.65 -11.81 -22.87
N HIS A 143 -1.74 -10.52 -22.56
CA HIS A 143 -2.83 -9.88 -21.84
C HIS A 143 -3.27 -8.58 -22.53
N ILE A 144 -4.39 -8.01 -22.09
CA ILE A 144 -4.83 -6.67 -22.48
C ILE A 144 -4.59 -5.74 -21.29
N THR A 145 -4.07 -4.54 -21.54
CA THR A 145 -3.94 -3.50 -20.52
C THR A 145 -4.81 -2.30 -20.88
N ARG A 146 -5.60 -1.80 -19.94
CA ARG A 146 -6.43 -0.60 -20.09
C ARG A 146 -6.05 0.43 -19.03
N VAL A 147 -6.00 1.69 -19.41
CA VAL A 147 -5.96 2.82 -18.45
C VAL A 147 -7.39 3.29 -18.24
N LEU A 148 -7.85 3.26 -16.98
CA LEU A 148 -9.22 3.57 -16.61
C LEU A 148 -9.37 5.06 -16.30
N GLY A 149 -10.51 5.64 -16.70
CA GLY A 149 -10.80 7.06 -16.47
C GLY A 149 -10.07 7.98 -17.44
N THR A 150 -9.95 9.24 -17.07
CA THR A 150 -9.36 10.32 -17.89
C THR A 150 -7.95 10.70 -17.50
N ASP A 151 -7.51 10.29 -16.30
CA ASP A 151 -6.20 10.63 -15.75
C ASP A 151 -5.13 9.68 -16.30
N ASP A 152 -3.94 10.22 -16.52
CA ASP A 152 -2.78 9.42 -16.91
C ASP A 152 -2.43 8.40 -15.83
N ARG A 153 -2.12 7.18 -16.25
CA ARG A 153 -1.49 6.17 -15.38
C ARG A 153 0.02 6.30 -15.47
N VAL A 154 0.67 6.48 -14.32
CA VAL A 154 2.14 6.49 -14.21
C VAL A 154 2.58 5.21 -13.51
N THR A 155 3.52 4.51 -14.12
CA THR A 155 4.11 3.28 -13.56
C THR A 155 5.62 3.38 -13.48
N LEU A 156 6.18 2.70 -12.48
CA LEU A 156 7.59 2.38 -12.40
C LEU A 156 7.78 0.95 -12.88
N GLN A 157 8.61 0.75 -13.90
CA GLN A 157 8.96 -0.55 -14.44
C GLN A 157 10.39 -0.91 -14.06
N LEU A 158 10.58 -2.11 -13.53
CA LEU A 158 11.85 -2.63 -13.02
C LEU A 158 12.17 -3.96 -13.71
N PRO A 159 12.79 -3.92 -14.91
CA PRO A 159 13.23 -5.12 -15.61
C PRO A 159 14.20 -5.95 -14.77
N LEU A 160 13.95 -7.24 -14.68
CA LEU A 160 14.87 -8.16 -13.99
C LEU A 160 16.22 -8.22 -14.73
N ALA A 161 17.32 -8.40 -13.99
CA ALA A 161 18.62 -8.66 -14.58
C ALA A 161 18.65 -10.05 -15.25
N ASP A 162 17.96 -11.04 -14.65
CA ASP A 162 17.76 -12.36 -15.24
C ASP A 162 16.44 -12.41 -16.03
N GLN A 163 16.58 -12.55 -17.35
CA GLN A 163 15.48 -12.67 -18.30
C GLN A 163 15.18 -14.13 -18.69
N SER A 164 15.92 -15.12 -18.14
CA SER A 164 15.61 -16.52 -18.34
C SER A 164 14.28 -16.84 -17.62
N GLY A 165 13.22 -17.12 -18.36
CA GLY A 165 11.98 -17.68 -17.86
C GLY A 165 12.17 -19.11 -17.37
N LYS A 166 11.35 -19.53 -16.39
CA LYS A 166 11.24 -20.94 -16.00
C LYS A 166 10.41 -21.69 -17.02
#